data_4ad23f5b6ccfe315bc62f094fa474e0d
#
_entry.id   4ad23f5b6ccfe315bc62f094fa474e0d
#
_cell.length_a   1.000
_cell.length_b   1.000
_cell.length_c   1.000
_cell.angle_alpha   90.00
_cell.angle_beta   90.00
_cell.angle_gamma   90.00
#
_symmetry.space_group_name_H-M   'P 1'
#
loop_
_entity.id
_entity.type
_entity.pdbx_description
1 polymer ?
#
loop_
_entity_poly.entity_id
_entity_poly.type
_entity_poly.pdbx_seq_one_letter_code
_entity_poly.pdbx_strand_id
1 'polypeptide(L)'
;MHSFNYFFYRYRFLLLYTAFGVISLFTELLVARALISFDIPSFISIVFSFTVGLLTAFGLNIRFNFHIAQPKRQRALLYFTLISSISFLVQYFFRQKLMYVGLPMEASRFLIAGLFFILSYLLHRKFSFKEFKKVGVAIYADGVEDIKLIFDRISNISDFIHIDIVDKSFNPTCKDVKAYRAEVVRAYWQKKKIEVHIMSKTPSIWLDDLLPYVDIIYIHAEIDENVQDVFKTIERAGVKAGIAVGISEKLESIYPFLAYVKHVLLLAIPKPGFSGQKFDMEILPWIDELNQHKNRQNFEICLDGGVNQTIVKYLNVESVVSGSFILSAPNPIKNIMLLQTSGEYEKY
;
A
#
# COMPACT_ATOMS: atom_id res chain seq x y z
N MET A 1 3.84 27.52 2.40
CA MET A 1 4.57 26.57 1.53
C MET A 1 4.28 25.09 1.87
N HIS A 2 4.15 24.71 3.13
CA HIS A 2 3.86 23.30 3.53
C HIS A 2 2.50 22.76 3.06
N SER A 3 1.44 23.56 3.02
CA SER A 3 0.09 23.09 2.67
C SER A 3 -0.05 22.74 1.17
N PHE A 4 0.61 23.48 0.27
CA PHE A 4 0.59 23.21 -1.17
C PHE A 4 1.30 21.90 -1.52
N ASN A 5 2.49 21.66 -0.94
CA ASN A 5 3.21 20.41 -1.12
C ASN A 5 2.40 19.21 -0.61
N TYR A 6 1.72 19.35 0.53
CA TYR A 6 0.86 18.32 1.09
C TYR A 6 -0.31 17.99 0.15
N PHE A 7 -1.02 19.01 -0.37
CA PHE A 7 -2.11 18.81 -1.32
C PHE A 7 -1.64 18.09 -2.58
N PHE A 8 -0.53 18.56 -3.18
CA PHE A 8 0.03 17.93 -4.38
C PHE A 8 0.39 16.46 -4.14
N TYR A 9 1.08 16.15 -3.05
CA TYR A 9 1.42 14.77 -2.72
C TYR A 9 0.18 13.90 -2.47
N ARG A 10 -0.81 14.40 -1.76
CA ARG A 10 -2.05 13.66 -1.46
C ARG A 10 -2.84 13.30 -2.72
N TYR A 11 -2.89 14.19 -3.69
CA TYR A 11 -3.69 14.04 -4.90
C TYR A 11 -2.85 13.76 -6.15
N ARG A 12 -1.55 13.53 -6.04
CA ARG A 12 -0.63 13.39 -7.18
C ARG A 12 -1.09 12.36 -8.21
N PHE A 13 -1.61 11.22 -7.77
CA PHE A 13 -2.08 10.18 -8.68
C PHE A 13 -3.26 10.64 -9.52
N LEU A 14 -4.20 11.34 -8.90
CA LEU A 14 -5.34 11.93 -9.59
C LEU A 14 -4.89 13.05 -10.54
N LEU A 15 -4.00 13.93 -10.07
CA LEU A 15 -3.49 15.05 -10.88
C LEU A 15 -2.71 14.56 -12.10
N LEU A 16 -1.82 13.58 -11.93
CA LEU A 16 -1.09 12.97 -13.04
C LEU A 16 -2.01 12.20 -13.98
N TYR A 17 -2.97 11.45 -13.44
CA TYR A 17 -3.97 10.75 -14.23
C TYR A 17 -4.78 11.73 -15.10
N THR A 18 -5.18 12.87 -14.53
CA THR A 18 -5.86 13.96 -15.25
C THR A 18 -4.98 14.53 -16.36
N ALA A 19 -3.75 14.89 -16.05
CA ALA A 19 -2.80 15.45 -17.02
C ALA A 19 -2.55 14.48 -18.19
N PHE A 20 -2.35 13.20 -17.90
CA PHE A 20 -2.15 12.18 -18.93
C PHE A 20 -3.42 11.87 -19.72
N GLY A 21 -4.60 11.97 -19.10
CA GLY A 21 -5.89 11.90 -19.79
C GLY A 21 -6.06 13.05 -20.80
N VAL A 22 -5.68 14.27 -20.44
CA VAL A 22 -5.70 15.42 -21.33
C VAL A 22 -4.71 15.24 -22.50
N ILE A 23 -3.48 14.82 -22.22
CA ILE A 23 -2.47 14.53 -23.27
C ILE A 23 -3.00 13.45 -24.24
N SER A 24 -3.57 12.38 -23.69
CA SER A 24 -4.17 11.30 -24.47
C SER A 24 -5.30 11.78 -25.38
N LEU A 25 -6.20 12.63 -24.87
CA LEU A 25 -7.28 13.22 -25.66
C LEU A 25 -6.75 14.09 -26.81
N PHE A 26 -5.72 14.93 -26.55
CA PHE A 26 -5.09 15.69 -27.63
C PHE A 26 -4.45 14.78 -28.68
N THR A 27 -3.78 13.72 -28.27
CA THR A 27 -3.19 12.73 -29.19
C THR A 27 -4.28 12.07 -30.04
N GLU A 28 -5.39 11.63 -29.42
CA GLU A 28 -6.53 11.05 -30.11
C GLU A 28 -7.11 12.01 -31.16
N LEU A 29 -7.33 13.29 -30.78
CA LEU A 29 -7.89 14.31 -31.69
C LEU A 29 -6.96 14.62 -32.85
N LEU A 30 -5.64 14.69 -32.64
CA LEU A 30 -4.65 14.92 -33.69
C LEU A 30 -4.64 13.75 -34.68
N VAL A 31 -4.64 12.52 -34.19
CA VAL A 31 -4.67 11.31 -35.02
C VAL A 31 -5.99 11.24 -35.81
N ALA A 32 -7.13 11.51 -35.18
CA ALA A 32 -8.43 11.52 -35.84
C ALA A 32 -8.46 12.54 -36.99
N ARG A 33 -7.98 13.77 -36.74
CA ARG A 33 -7.91 14.81 -37.79
C ARG A 33 -6.99 14.41 -38.95
N ALA A 34 -5.83 13.85 -38.65
CA ALA A 34 -4.90 13.38 -39.67
C ALA A 34 -5.55 12.28 -40.54
N LEU A 35 -6.20 11.29 -39.95
CA LEU A 35 -6.85 10.22 -40.65
C LEU A 35 -8.00 10.72 -41.56
N ILE A 36 -8.80 11.67 -41.05
CA ILE A 36 -9.87 12.28 -41.82
C ILE A 36 -9.31 13.09 -43.00
N SER A 37 -8.16 13.77 -42.85
CA SER A 37 -7.54 14.53 -43.92
C SER A 37 -6.95 13.62 -45.03
N PHE A 38 -6.79 12.34 -44.79
CA PHE A 38 -6.42 11.30 -45.76
C PHE A 38 -7.63 10.52 -46.31
N ASP A 39 -8.84 11.05 -46.14
CA ASP A 39 -10.11 10.44 -46.57
C ASP A 39 -10.37 9.04 -46.01
N ILE A 40 -9.76 8.72 -44.85
CA ILE A 40 -10.02 7.44 -44.18
C ILE A 40 -11.47 7.43 -43.62
N PRO A 41 -12.22 6.34 -43.83
CA PRO A 41 -13.59 6.24 -43.34
C PRO A 41 -13.72 6.58 -41.85
N SER A 42 -14.72 7.37 -41.47
CA SER A 42 -14.90 7.91 -40.10
C SER A 42 -14.89 6.84 -39.01
N PHE A 43 -15.46 5.67 -39.28
CA PHE A 43 -15.46 4.56 -38.31
C PHE A 43 -14.03 4.07 -38.01
N ILE A 44 -13.21 3.87 -39.06
CA ILE A 44 -11.80 3.45 -38.92
C ILE A 44 -11.00 4.53 -38.18
N SER A 45 -11.21 5.80 -38.56
CA SER A 45 -10.55 6.94 -37.95
C SER A 45 -10.85 7.02 -36.45
N ILE A 46 -12.10 6.80 -36.03
CA ILE A 46 -12.52 6.82 -34.61
C ILE A 46 -11.87 5.65 -33.85
N VAL A 47 -11.95 4.43 -34.38
CA VAL A 47 -11.39 3.25 -33.68
C VAL A 47 -9.88 3.34 -33.54
N PHE A 48 -9.18 3.76 -34.58
CA PHE A 48 -7.73 3.87 -34.58
C PHE A 48 -7.26 5.00 -33.66
N SER A 49 -7.85 6.18 -33.75
CA SER A 49 -7.48 7.31 -32.89
C SER A 49 -7.76 7.04 -31.42
N PHE A 50 -8.91 6.41 -31.10
CA PHE A 50 -9.21 5.96 -29.74
C PHE A 50 -8.15 4.97 -29.23
N THR A 51 -7.75 4.00 -30.04
CA THR A 51 -6.71 3.03 -29.68
C THR A 51 -5.38 3.70 -29.39
N VAL A 52 -4.95 4.65 -30.21
CA VAL A 52 -3.71 5.42 -29.99
C VAL A 52 -3.81 6.26 -28.72
N GLY A 53 -4.92 6.95 -28.49
CA GLY A 53 -5.19 7.69 -27.26
C GLY A 53 -5.12 6.79 -26.02
N LEU A 54 -5.79 5.63 -26.06
CA LEU A 54 -5.80 4.65 -24.98
C LEU A 54 -4.38 4.15 -24.65
N LEU A 55 -3.60 3.79 -25.64
CA LEU A 55 -2.22 3.32 -25.45
C LEU A 55 -1.32 4.44 -24.89
N THR A 56 -1.52 5.69 -25.33
CA THR A 56 -0.82 6.86 -24.79
C THR A 56 -1.16 7.05 -23.32
N ALA A 57 -2.44 7.05 -22.95
CA ALA A 57 -2.86 7.17 -21.56
C ALA A 57 -2.30 6.04 -20.69
N PHE A 58 -2.37 4.81 -21.17
CA PHE A 58 -1.82 3.66 -20.46
C PHE A 58 -0.31 3.78 -20.27
N GLY A 59 0.45 4.04 -21.34
CA GLY A 59 1.91 4.15 -21.32
C GLY A 59 2.41 5.23 -20.36
N LEU A 60 1.79 6.42 -20.41
CA LEU A 60 2.13 7.51 -19.50
C LEU A 60 1.81 7.16 -18.03
N ASN A 61 0.67 6.55 -17.79
CA ASN A 61 0.26 6.18 -16.43
C ASN A 61 1.17 5.08 -15.83
N ILE A 62 1.53 4.03 -16.57
CA ILE A 62 2.41 2.98 -16.02
C ILE A 62 3.84 3.46 -15.82
N ARG A 63 4.31 4.41 -16.59
CA ARG A 63 5.70 4.89 -16.52
C ARG A 63 5.90 6.00 -15.48
N PHE A 64 4.99 6.95 -15.41
CA PHE A 64 5.18 8.17 -14.61
C PHE A 64 4.24 8.31 -13.43
N ASN A 65 3.14 7.56 -13.38
CA ASN A 65 2.15 7.66 -12.32
C ASN A 65 2.17 6.44 -11.40
N PHE A 66 1.90 5.24 -11.93
CA PHE A 66 1.69 4.03 -11.13
C PHE A 66 2.86 3.05 -11.11
N HIS A 67 3.87 3.24 -11.96
CA HIS A 67 5.14 2.49 -11.97
C HIS A 67 4.99 0.95 -11.96
N ILE A 68 4.13 0.41 -12.85
CA ILE A 68 3.83 -1.02 -12.89
C ILE A 68 5.02 -1.84 -13.41
N ALA A 69 5.41 -2.89 -12.69
CA ALA A 69 6.45 -3.82 -13.09
C ALA A 69 6.10 -4.61 -14.38
N GLN A 70 7.14 -5.00 -15.12
CA GLN A 70 6.98 -5.65 -16.43
C GLN A 70 6.03 -6.87 -16.44
N PRO A 71 6.14 -7.84 -15.51
CA PRO A 71 5.32 -9.06 -15.57
C PRO A 71 3.82 -8.81 -15.48
N LYS A 72 3.41 -7.71 -14.81
CA LYS A 72 2.00 -7.39 -14.58
C LYS A 72 1.40 -6.40 -15.60
N ARG A 73 2.23 -5.85 -16.51
CA ARG A 73 1.79 -4.85 -17.51
C ARG A 73 0.72 -5.38 -18.47
N GLN A 74 0.81 -6.64 -18.88
CA GLN A 74 -0.19 -7.24 -19.78
C GLN A 74 -1.56 -7.32 -19.12
N ARG A 75 -1.62 -7.75 -17.86
CA ARG A 75 -2.87 -7.77 -17.07
C ARG A 75 -3.40 -6.35 -16.85
N ALA A 76 -2.52 -5.41 -16.52
CA ALA A 76 -2.89 -4.01 -16.35
C ALA A 76 -3.45 -3.41 -17.65
N LEU A 77 -2.84 -3.70 -18.80
CA LEU A 77 -3.34 -3.26 -20.13
C LEU A 77 -4.71 -3.86 -20.42
N LEU A 78 -4.93 -5.14 -20.15
CA LEU A 78 -6.22 -5.79 -20.36
C LEU A 78 -7.33 -5.08 -19.55
N TYR A 79 -7.15 -4.89 -18.25
CA TYR A 79 -8.13 -4.19 -17.42
C TYR A 79 -8.30 -2.73 -17.83
N PHE A 80 -7.21 -2.06 -18.20
CA PHE A 80 -7.27 -0.68 -18.66
C PHE A 80 -8.12 -0.58 -19.94
N THR A 81 -7.88 -1.44 -20.89
CA THR A 81 -8.65 -1.49 -22.16
C THR A 81 -10.12 -1.80 -21.89
N LEU A 82 -10.43 -2.81 -21.08
CA LEU A 82 -11.81 -3.18 -20.75
C LEU A 82 -12.56 -2.02 -20.07
N ILE A 83 -11.99 -1.43 -19.03
CA ILE A 83 -12.62 -0.32 -18.29
C ILE A 83 -12.80 0.89 -19.21
N SER A 84 -11.79 1.25 -20.00
CA SER A 84 -11.86 2.39 -20.91
C SER A 84 -12.91 2.17 -22.02
N SER A 85 -12.97 0.97 -22.61
CA SER A 85 -13.95 0.65 -23.65
C SER A 85 -15.38 0.64 -23.11
N ILE A 86 -15.60 0.04 -21.94
CA ILE A 86 -16.93 0.07 -21.26
C ILE A 86 -17.31 1.50 -20.93
N SER A 87 -16.37 2.28 -20.35
CA SER A 87 -16.61 3.68 -20.03
C SER A 87 -16.98 4.50 -21.29
N PHE A 88 -16.30 4.28 -22.40
CA PHE A 88 -16.60 4.94 -23.66
C PHE A 88 -18.03 4.61 -24.15
N LEU A 89 -18.41 3.34 -24.18
CA LEU A 89 -19.75 2.90 -24.61
C LEU A 89 -20.85 3.50 -23.70
N VAL A 90 -20.65 3.41 -22.39
CA VAL A 90 -21.63 3.95 -21.42
C VAL A 90 -21.77 5.46 -21.58
N GLN A 91 -20.66 6.19 -21.73
CA GLN A 91 -20.68 7.64 -21.98
C GLN A 91 -21.42 7.97 -23.27
N TYR A 92 -21.24 7.18 -24.34
CA TYR A 92 -21.94 7.36 -25.59
C TYR A 92 -23.47 7.26 -25.41
N PHE A 93 -23.95 6.21 -24.75
CA PHE A 93 -25.38 6.01 -24.49
C PHE A 93 -26.00 7.11 -23.61
N PHE A 94 -25.33 7.48 -22.53
CA PHE A 94 -25.83 8.54 -21.64
C PHE A 94 -25.85 9.91 -22.33
N ARG A 95 -24.87 10.21 -23.16
CA ARG A 95 -24.84 11.43 -23.96
C ARG A 95 -26.05 11.53 -24.88
N GLN A 96 -26.39 10.45 -25.60
CA GLN A 96 -27.55 10.41 -26.45
C GLN A 96 -28.84 10.68 -25.68
N LYS A 97 -28.99 10.09 -24.50
CA LYS A 97 -30.16 10.34 -23.65
C LYS A 97 -30.28 11.80 -23.18
N LEU A 98 -29.17 12.41 -22.75
CA LEU A 98 -29.20 13.81 -22.33
C LEU A 98 -29.49 14.77 -23.48
N MET A 99 -29.01 14.51 -24.66
CA MET A 99 -29.36 15.28 -25.86
C MET A 99 -30.85 15.13 -26.19
N TYR A 100 -31.43 13.94 -26.02
CA TYR A 100 -32.85 13.70 -26.21
C TYR A 100 -33.75 14.48 -25.21
N VAL A 101 -33.27 14.72 -24.00
CA VAL A 101 -33.95 15.54 -22.98
C VAL A 101 -33.73 17.05 -23.19
N GLY A 102 -33.02 17.44 -24.26
CA GLY A 102 -32.86 18.84 -24.67
C GLY A 102 -31.59 19.52 -24.13
N LEU A 103 -30.66 18.78 -23.52
CA LEU A 103 -29.38 19.38 -23.17
C LEU A 103 -28.51 19.61 -24.42
N PRO A 104 -27.83 20.77 -24.52
CA PRO A 104 -26.87 21.01 -25.58
C PRO A 104 -25.78 19.94 -25.61
N MET A 105 -25.27 19.62 -26.79
CA MET A 105 -24.29 18.57 -27.01
C MET A 105 -23.02 18.75 -26.15
N GLU A 106 -22.54 20.00 -26.06
CA GLU A 106 -21.34 20.35 -25.28
C GLU A 106 -21.58 20.16 -23.78
N ALA A 107 -22.71 20.63 -23.25
CA ALA A 107 -23.09 20.48 -21.85
C ALA A 107 -23.25 19.00 -21.48
N SER A 108 -23.90 18.21 -22.33
CA SER A 108 -24.05 16.76 -22.15
C SER A 108 -22.67 16.06 -22.11
N ARG A 109 -21.76 16.48 -22.96
CA ARG A 109 -20.39 15.93 -23.06
C ARG A 109 -19.58 16.23 -21.80
N PHE A 110 -19.64 17.48 -21.32
CA PHE A 110 -18.92 17.89 -20.09
C PHE A 110 -19.43 17.18 -18.85
N LEU A 111 -20.73 17.12 -18.65
CA LEU A 111 -21.34 16.48 -17.49
C LEU A 111 -20.99 14.99 -17.41
N ILE A 112 -21.13 14.28 -18.51
CA ILE A 112 -20.88 12.85 -18.54
C ILE A 112 -19.39 12.56 -18.44
N ALA A 113 -18.54 13.29 -19.17
CA ALA A 113 -17.10 13.11 -19.10
C ALA A 113 -16.56 13.35 -17.66
N GLY A 114 -17.03 14.39 -16.98
CA GLY A 114 -16.66 14.68 -15.59
C GLY A 114 -17.06 13.58 -14.62
N LEU A 115 -18.31 13.08 -14.72
CA LEU A 115 -18.83 12.02 -13.87
C LEU A 115 -18.05 10.71 -14.08
N PHE A 116 -17.91 10.30 -15.33
CA PHE A 116 -17.22 9.06 -15.68
C PHE A 116 -15.71 9.13 -15.51
N PHE A 117 -15.09 10.32 -15.53
CA PHE A 117 -13.69 10.52 -15.25
C PHE A 117 -13.31 10.04 -13.84
N ILE A 118 -14.06 10.48 -12.82
CA ILE A 118 -13.82 10.07 -11.43
C ILE A 118 -14.04 8.56 -11.27
N LEU A 119 -15.13 8.04 -11.83
CA LEU A 119 -15.42 6.60 -11.78
C LEU A 119 -14.33 5.78 -12.47
N SER A 120 -13.93 6.18 -13.68
CA SER A 120 -12.83 5.52 -14.43
C SER A 120 -11.51 5.57 -13.66
N TYR A 121 -11.17 6.70 -13.05
CA TYR A 121 -9.99 6.82 -12.19
C TYR A 121 -10.01 5.80 -11.04
N LEU A 122 -11.13 5.69 -10.33
CA LEU A 122 -11.28 4.76 -9.20
C LEU A 122 -11.18 3.30 -9.67
N LEU A 123 -11.81 2.97 -10.80
CA LEU A 123 -11.76 1.63 -11.37
C LEU A 123 -10.33 1.28 -11.87
N HIS A 124 -9.68 2.19 -12.57
CA HIS A 124 -8.31 1.98 -13.02
C HIS A 124 -7.35 1.84 -11.84
N ARG A 125 -7.48 2.69 -10.81
CA ARG A 125 -6.68 2.60 -9.61
C ARG A 125 -6.85 1.26 -8.89
N LYS A 126 -8.08 0.72 -8.88
CA LYS A 126 -8.40 -0.54 -8.19
C LYS A 126 -8.03 -1.79 -8.99
N PHE A 127 -8.22 -1.78 -10.31
CA PHE A 127 -8.12 -2.99 -11.15
C PHE A 127 -6.95 -2.96 -12.11
N SER A 128 -6.70 -1.85 -12.82
CA SER A 128 -5.62 -1.75 -13.82
C SER A 128 -4.27 -1.49 -13.18
N PHE A 129 -4.24 -0.61 -12.17
CA PHE A 129 -3.02 -0.16 -11.50
C PHE A 129 -3.01 -0.60 -10.03
N LYS A 130 -3.57 -1.77 -9.76
CA LYS A 130 -3.66 -2.35 -8.43
C LYS A 130 -2.26 -2.52 -7.85
N GLU A 131 -2.11 -2.14 -6.60
CA GLU A 131 -1.03 -2.43 -5.66
C GLU A 131 -0.16 -1.23 -5.32
N PHE A 132 -0.72 -0.44 -4.41
CA PHE A 132 0.12 0.34 -3.50
C PHE A 132 0.44 -0.57 -2.32
N LYS A 133 1.72 -0.66 -1.96
CA LYS A 133 2.09 -1.24 -0.67
C LYS A 133 1.51 -0.37 0.43
N LYS A 134 0.88 -0.99 1.41
CA LYS A 134 0.50 -0.29 2.64
C LYS A 134 1.77 0.01 3.42
N VAL A 135 1.92 1.23 3.89
CA VAL A 135 3.11 1.67 4.62
C VAL A 135 2.73 2.02 6.05
N GLY A 136 3.28 1.26 6.98
CA GLY A 136 3.27 1.54 8.42
C GLY A 136 4.47 2.37 8.84
N VAL A 137 4.28 3.20 9.86
CA VAL A 137 5.37 3.90 10.53
C VAL A 137 5.63 3.23 11.86
N ALA A 138 6.89 2.77 12.05
CA ALA A 138 7.30 2.16 13.31
C ALA A 138 7.49 3.22 14.39
N ILE A 139 6.89 2.98 15.54
CA ILE A 139 7.06 3.75 16.77
C ILE A 139 7.60 2.79 17.83
N TYR A 140 8.79 3.07 18.34
CA TYR A 140 9.38 2.27 19.38
C TYR A 140 8.75 2.59 20.75
N ALA A 141 8.42 1.57 21.49
CA ALA A 141 7.82 1.72 22.81
C ALA A 141 8.84 2.04 23.92
N ASP A 142 10.10 2.35 23.61
CA ASP A 142 11.19 2.56 24.58
C ASP A 142 11.14 3.89 25.36
N GLY A 143 10.12 4.70 25.14
CA GLY A 143 9.89 5.91 25.94
C GLY A 143 10.63 7.17 25.45
N VAL A 144 11.50 7.07 24.47
CA VAL A 144 12.34 8.19 24.00
C VAL A 144 11.64 9.06 22.96
N GLU A 145 10.74 8.48 22.19
CA GLU A 145 10.06 9.20 21.11
C GLU A 145 8.85 9.99 21.59
N ASP A 146 8.79 11.27 21.22
CA ASP A 146 7.61 12.11 21.45
C ASP A 146 6.53 11.79 20.39
N ILE A 147 5.49 11.06 20.82
CA ILE A 147 4.38 10.63 19.96
C ILE A 147 3.64 11.82 19.35
N LYS A 148 3.51 12.92 20.12
CA LYS A 148 2.91 14.16 19.60
C LYS A 148 3.74 14.73 18.45
N LEU A 149 5.05 14.80 18.62
CA LEU A 149 5.96 15.28 17.58
C LEU A 149 5.89 14.40 16.35
N ILE A 150 5.82 13.07 16.49
CA ILE A 150 5.65 12.16 15.37
C ILE A 150 4.32 12.45 14.67
N PHE A 151 3.22 12.56 15.41
CA PHE A 151 1.91 12.88 14.83
C PHE A 151 1.92 14.20 14.06
N ASP A 152 2.51 15.26 14.63
CA ASP A 152 2.61 16.57 13.98
C ASP A 152 3.40 16.49 12.66
N ARG A 153 4.37 15.57 12.55
CA ARG A 153 5.21 15.39 11.35
C ARG A 153 4.60 14.49 10.29
N ILE A 154 3.91 13.42 10.66
CA ILE A 154 3.35 12.46 9.69
C ILE A 154 1.83 12.52 9.55
N SER A 155 1.13 13.08 10.53
CA SER A 155 -0.33 13.19 10.57
C SER A 155 -1.00 11.83 10.24
N ASN A 156 -1.98 11.82 9.37
CA ASN A 156 -2.72 10.64 8.94
C ASN A 156 -2.27 10.11 7.57
N ILE A 157 -1.04 10.33 7.14
CA ILE A 157 -0.55 9.96 5.79
C ILE A 157 -0.19 8.47 5.70
N SER A 158 0.38 7.89 6.75
CA SER A 158 0.66 6.45 6.81
C SER A 158 -0.64 5.63 6.68
N ASP A 159 -0.54 4.41 6.18
CA ASP A 159 -1.71 3.53 6.08
C ASP A 159 -2.07 2.94 7.45
N PHE A 160 -1.08 2.67 8.29
CA PHE A 160 -1.22 2.19 9.66
C PHE A 160 -0.06 2.66 10.54
N ILE A 161 -0.17 2.44 11.84
CA ILE A 161 0.90 2.67 12.82
C ILE A 161 1.35 1.31 13.34
N HIS A 162 2.64 1.13 13.47
CA HIS A 162 3.27 -0.07 13.99
C HIS A 162 4.00 0.25 15.29
N ILE A 163 3.77 -0.52 16.35
CA ILE A 163 4.41 -0.35 17.66
C ILE A 163 5.29 -1.57 17.89
N ASP A 164 6.57 -1.34 18.14
CA ASP A 164 7.52 -2.39 18.52
C ASP A 164 7.67 -2.42 20.03
N ILE A 165 7.35 -3.55 20.64
CA ILE A 165 7.62 -3.84 22.06
C ILE A 165 8.67 -4.92 22.10
N VAL A 166 9.77 -4.66 22.78
CA VAL A 166 10.85 -5.62 23.00
C VAL A 166 11.22 -5.63 24.48
N ASP A 167 11.25 -6.80 25.08
CA ASP A 167 11.67 -6.96 26.46
C ASP A 167 12.98 -7.75 26.61
N LYS A 168 13.49 -7.80 27.85
CA LYS A 168 14.76 -8.43 28.18
C LYS A 168 14.75 -9.96 28.02
N SER A 169 13.58 -10.59 27.99
CA SER A 169 13.49 -12.03 27.72
C SER A 169 13.82 -12.36 26.26
N PHE A 170 13.52 -11.44 25.36
CA PHE A 170 13.80 -11.57 23.92
C PHE A 170 15.18 -10.99 23.57
N ASN A 171 15.47 -9.79 24.07
CA ASN A 171 16.76 -9.14 23.88
C ASN A 171 17.30 -8.58 25.21
N PRO A 172 18.28 -9.24 25.86
CA PRO A 172 18.80 -8.83 27.17
C PRO A 172 19.41 -7.42 27.23
N THR A 173 19.76 -6.85 26.07
CA THR A 173 20.38 -5.52 25.97
C THR A 173 19.38 -4.40 25.68
N CYS A 174 18.09 -4.72 25.50
CA CYS A 174 17.08 -3.72 25.26
C CYS A 174 16.80 -2.87 26.52
N LYS A 175 16.21 -1.69 26.30
CA LYS A 175 15.68 -0.85 27.38
C LYS A 175 14.36 -1.41 27.90
N ASP A 176 14.02 -1.08 29.14
CA ASP A 176 12.71 -1.40 29.67
C ASP A 176 11.63 -0.61 28.93
N VAL A 177 10.61 -1.33 28.42
CA VAL A 177 9.52 -0.79 27.63
C VAL A 177 8.24 -0.81 28.46
N LYS A 178 7.39 0.17 28.26
CA LYS A 178 6.06 0.24 28.88
C LYS A 178 4.97 0.21 27.82
N ALA A 179 4.04 -0.73 27.93
CA ALA A 179 2.97 -0.92 26.96
C ALA A 179 1.95 0.23 26.91
N TYR A 180 1.86 1.09 27.95
CA TYR A 180 0.91 2.20 28.03
C TYR A 180 0.94 3.15 26.81
N ARG A 181 1.97 3.08 25.99
CA ARG A 181 2.08 3.90 24.77
C ARG A 181 1.06 3.55 23.71
N ALA A 182 0.51 2.34 23.71
CA ALA A 182 -0.56 1.98 22.78
C ALA A 182 -1.78 2.88 22.96
N GLU A 183 -2.16 3.22 24.20
CA GLU A 183 -3.23 4.18 24.53
C GLU A 183 -2.95 5.55 23.92
N VAL A 184 -1.73 6.08 24.13
CA VAL A 184 -1.33 7.39 23.60
C VAL A 184 -1.33 7.38 22.08
N VAL A 185 -0.82 6.32 21.43
CA VAL A 185 -0.85 6.17 19.99
C VAL A 185 -2.30 6.14 19.49
N ARG A 186 -3.18 5.37 20.13
CA ARG A 186 -4.62 5.32 19.77
C ARG A 186 -5.30 6.69 19.92
N ALA A 187 -4.94 7.48 20.91
CA ALA A 187 -5.51 8.81 21.12
C ALA A 187 -5.20 9.76 19.94
N TYR A 188 -4.00 9.70 19.36
CA TYR A 188 -3.63 10.49 18.19
C TYR A 188 -4.16 9.92 16.87
N TRP A 189 -4.16 8.60 16.70
CA TRP A 189 -4.60 7.92 15.46
C TRP A 189 -5.89 7.11 15.65
N GLN A 190 -6.95 7.75 16.10
CA GLN A 190 -8.24 7.13 16.47
C GLN A 190 -8.85 6.26 15.37
N LYS A 191 -8.68 6.64 14.09
CA LYS A 191 -9.27 5.95 12.93
C LYS A 191 -8.26 5.14 12.11
N LYS A 192 -7.01 5.07 12.56
CA LYS A 192 -5.98 4.29 11.88
C LYS A 192 -5.88 2.91 12.50
N LYS A 193 -5.51 1.95 11.66
CA LYS A 193 -5.10 0.63 12.10
C LYS A 193 -3.82 0.75 12.92
N ILE A 194 -3.79 0.14 14.08
CA ILE A 194 -2.61 0.05 14.94
C ILE A 194 -2.22 -1.41 15.07
N GLU A 195 -1.00 -1.71 14.69
CA GLU A 195 -0.39 -3.03 14.81
C GLU A 195 0.67 -3.00 15.89
N VAL A 196 0.79 -4.08 16.64
CA VAL A 196 1.83 -4.23 17.65
C VAL A 196 2.62 -5.49 17.37
N HIS A 197 3.94 -5.38 17.41
CA HIS A 197 4.87 -6.48 17.34
C HIS A 197 5.49 -6.69 18.72
N ILE A 198 5.17 -7.83 19.34
CA ILE A 198 5.66 -8.19 20.67
C ILE A 198 6.87 -9.12 20.53
N MET A 199 8.04 -8.60 20.81
CA MET A 199 9.30 -9.33 20.91
C MET A 199 9.55 -9.68 22.38
N SER A 200 8.90 -10.75 22.85
CA SER A 200 8.94 -11.26 24.21
C SER A 200 8.84 -12.78 24.20
N LYS A 201 9.51 -13.46 25.13
CA LYS A 201 9.32 -14.90 25.38
C LYS A 201 8.00 -15.21 26.10
N THR A 202 7.44 -14.22 26.77
CA THR A 202 6.17 -14.32 27.52
C THR A 202 5.22 -13.20 27.10
N PRO A 203 4.71 -13.20 25.85
CA PRO A 203 3.92 -12.10 25.29
C PRO A 203 2.62 -11.83 26.06
N SER A 204 2.08 -12.82 26.80
CA SER A 204 0.84 -12.66 27.58
C SER A 204 0.90 -11.55 28.60
N ILE A 205 2.07 -11.22 29.14
CA ILE A 205 2.23 -10.14 30.14
C ILE A 205 1.91 -8.74 29.61
N TRP A 206 1.94 -8.59 28.27
CA TRP A 206 1.68 -7.30 27.60
C TRP A 206 0.24 -7.14 27.13
N LEU A 207 -0.56 -8.23 27.08
CA LEU A 207 -1.84 -8.24 26.38
C LEU A 207 -2.87 -7.31 27.02
N ASP A 208 -2.98 -7.29 28.36
CA ASP A 208 -4.00 -6.49 29.05
C ASP A 208 -3.84 -4.99 28.77
N ASP A 209 -2.59 -4.51 28.66
CA ASP A 209 -2.29 -3.11 28.35
C ASP A 209 -2.47 -2.75 26.85
N LEU A 210 -2.49 -3.75 25.96
CA LEU A 210 -2.51 -3.54 24.52
C LEU A 210 -3.89 -3.77 23.89
N LEU A 211 -4.59 -4.82 24.29
CA LEU A 211 -5.82 -5.29 23.66
C LEU A 211 -6.89 -4.19 23.47
N PRO A 212 -7.09 -3.23 24.40
CA PRO A 212 -8.09 -2.17 24.20
C PRO A 212 -7.76 -1.16 23.10
N TYR A 213 -6.50 -1.09 22.64
CA TYR A 213 -6.00 0.01 21.83
C TYR A 213 -5.51 -0.37 20.45
N VAL A 214 -5.43 -1.68 20.14
CA VAL A 214 -4.77 -2.17 18.93
C VAL A 214 -5.69 -3.02 18.05
N ASP A 215 -5.34 -3.18 16.80
CA ASP A 215 -6.15 -3.93 15.82
C ASP A 215 -5.50 -5.27 15.45
N ILE A 216 -4.16 -5.37 15.53
CA ILE A 216 -3.38 -6.59 15.27
C ILE A 216 -2.26 -6.70 16.28
N ILE A 217 -2.00 -7.91 16.76
CA ILE A 217 -0.82 -8.24 17.57
C ILE A 217 -0.06 -9.36 16.89
N TYR A 218 1.23 -9.13 16.63
CA TYR A 218 2.17 -10.14 16.16
C TYR A 218 3.00 -10.65 17.33
N ILE A 219 3.12 -11.98 17.43
CA ILE A 219 4.01 -12.67 18.36
C ILE A 219 4.93 -13.62 17.60
N HIS A 220 6.12 -13.89 18.12
CA HIS A 220 7.03 -14.87 17.54
C HIS A 220 6.56 -16.32 17.79
N ALA A 221 7.00 -17.24 16.95
CA ALA A 221 6.73 -18.67 17.16
C ALA A 221 7.56 -19.26 18.31
N GLU A 222 8.73 -18.70 18.57
CA GLU A 222 9.70 -19.18 19.55
C GLU A 222 9.52 -18.48 20.92
N ILE A 223 8.35 -18.64 21.51
CA ILE A 223 7.99 -18.13 22.85
C ILE A 223 7.98 -19.26 23.88
N ASP A 224 8.03 -18.92 25.18
CA ASP A 224 7.98 -19.86 26.30
C ASP A 224 6.53 -20.26 26.66
N GLU A 225 5.55 -19.73 25.91
CA GLU A 225 4.11 -19.98 26.08
C GLU A 225 3.54 -20.78 24.92
N ASN A 226 2.33 -21.29 25.09
CA ASN A 226 1.62 -21.93 23.97
C ASN A 226 1.09 -20.87 23.00
N VAL A 227 1.67 -20.81 21.79
CA VAL A 227 1.29 -19.82 20.75
C VAL A 227 -0.21 -19.81 20.46
N GLN A 228 -0.85 -21.00 20.39
CA GLN A 228 -2.27 -21.09 20.08
C GLN A 228 -3.15 -20.54 21.20
N ASP A 229 -2.74 -20.66 22.45
CA ASP A 229 -3.51 -20.14 23.59
C ASP A 229 -3.37 -18.62 23.67
N VAL A 230 -2.19 -18.08 23.37
CA VAL A 230 -1.98 -16.63 23.22
C VAL A 230 -2.84 -16.09 22.06
N PHE A 231 -2.88 -16.77 20.91
CA PHE A 231 -3.75 -16.37 19.78
C PHE A 231 -5.22 -16.35 20.18
N LYS A 232 -5.71 -17.38 20.88
CA LYS A 232 -7.10 -17.42 21.36
C LYS A 232 -7.42 -16.25 22.30
N THR A 233 -6.48 -15.87 23.15
CA THR A 233 -6.65 -14.73 24.06
C THR A 233 -6.77 -13.42 23.27
N ILE A 234 -5.89 -13.19 22.29
CA ILE A 234 -5.94 -12.03 21.41
C ILE A 234 -7.27 -11.97 20.65
N GLU A 235 -7.66 -13.08 20.03
CA GLU A 235 -8.87 -13.15 19.19
C GLU A 235 -10.17 -13.01 19.98
N ARG A 236 -10.24 -13.55 21.22
CA ARG A 236 -11.38 -13.37 22.12
C ARG A 236 -11.62 -11.91 22.48
N ALA A 237 -10.59 -11.09 22.50
CA ALA A 237 -10.70 -9.65 22.71
C ALA A 237 -11.11 -8.88 21.44
N GLY A 238 -11.33 -9.58 20.30
CA GLY A 238 -11.69 -8.95 19.02
C GLY A 238 -10.51 -8.39 18.25
N VAL A 239 -9.28 -8.61 18.73
CA VAL A 239 -8.03 -8.22 18.07
C VAL A 239 -7.55 -9.36 17.18
N LYS A 240 -6.89 -9.06 16.06
CA LYS A 240 -6.36 -10.08 15.16
C LYS A 240 -5.00 -10.58 15.63
N ALA A 241 -4.83 -11.90 15.63
CA ALA A 241 -3.54 -12.50 15.89
C ALA A 241 -2.71 -12.62 14.59
N GLY A 242 -1.42 -12.36 14.70
CA GLY A 242 -0.43 -12.54 13.65
C GLY A 242 0.81 -13.26 14.18
N ILE A 243 1.52 -13.94 13.28
CA ILE A 243 2.78 -14.62 13.59
C ILE A 243 3.96 -13.84 13.02
N ALA A 244 5.00 -13.66 13.82
CA ALA A 244 6.25 -13.01 13.42
C ALA A 244 7.39 -14.01 13.34
N VAL A 245 8.34 -13.77 12.43
CA VAL A 245 9.62 -14.49 12.34
C VAL A 245 10.71 -13.54 11.89
N GLY A 246 11.85 -13.57 12.59
CA GLY A 246 13.03 -12.77 12.27
C GLY A 246 14.06 -13.54 11.46
N ILE A 247 14.91 -12.84 10.71
CA ILE A 247 15.96 -13.45 9.88
C ILE A 247 16.98 -14.28 10.69
N SER A 248 17.09 -14.06 11.99
CA SER A 248 17.89 -14.85 12.91
C SER A 248 17.24 -16.16 13.37
N GLU A 249 15.97 -16.38 13.03
CA GLU A 249 15.19 -17.56 13.34
C GLU A 249 15.10 -18.49 12.11
N LYS A 250 14.22 -19.48 12.16
CA LYS A 250 13.94 -20.37 11.01
C LYS A 250 12.55 -20.09 10.47
N LEU A 251 12.44 -19.92 9.15
CA LEU A 251 11.15 -19.67 8.51
C LEU A 251 10.12 -20.79 8.80
N GLU A 252 10.59 -22.02 8.86
CA GLU A 252 9.74 -23.19 9.09
C GLU A 252 9.03 -23.18 10.45
N SER A 253 9.54 -22.40 11.43
CA SER A 253 8.92 -22.26 12.74
C SER A 253 7.48 -21.76 12.69
N ILE A 254 7.15 -20.96 11.67
CA ILE A 254 5.80 -20.39 11.50
C ILE A 254 4.86 -21.26 10.66
N TYR A 255 5.34 -22.28 9.94
CA TYR A 255 4.50 -23.08 9.04
C TYR A 255 3.28 -23.73 9.71
N PRO A 256 3.37 -24.26 10.95
CA PRO A 256 2.20 -24.82 11.64
C PRO A 256 1.05 -23.83 11.82
N PHE A 257 1.35 -22.53 11.82
CA PHE A 257 0.39 -21.48 12.09
C PHE A 257 -0.24 -20.87 10.82
N LEU A 258 0.37 -21.04 9.64
CA LEU A 258 -0.06 -20.41 8.38
C LEU A 258 -1.47 -20.81 7.90
N ALA A 259 -2.04 -21.89 8.43
CA ALA A 259 -3.42 -22.29 8.15
C ALA A 259 -4.44 -21.46 8.94
N TYR A 260 -4.05 -20.88 10.05
CA TYR A 260 -4.92 -20.23 11.03
C TYR A 260 -4.76 -18.72 11.07
N VAL A 261 -3.52 -18.20 10.92
CA VAL A 261 -3.25 -16.76 10.99
C VAL A 261 -3.61 -16.05 9.68
N LYS A 262 -4.04 -14.81 9.82
CA LYS A 262 -4.30 -13.92 8.65
C LYS A 262 -3.19 -12.90 8.40
N HIS A 263 -2.21 -12.83 9.29
CA HIS A 263 -1.14 -11.85 9.25
C HIS A 263 0.20 -12.51 9.59
N VAL A 264 1.18 -12.33 8.72
CA VAL A 264 2.56 -12.79 8.89
C VAL A 264 3.47 -11.58 8.85
N LEU A 265 4.32 -11.42 9.86
CA LEU A 265 5.34 -10.37 9.92
C LEU A 265 6.72 -10.99 9.72
N LEU A 266 7.44 -10.51 8.72
CA LEU A 266 8.84 -10.84 8.50
C LEU A 266 9.72 -9.70 9.02
N LEU A 267 10.70 -10.01 9.86
CA LEU A 267 11.64 -9.04 10.40
C LEU A 267 13.00 -9.17 9.70
N ALA A 268 13.33 -8.20 8.86
CA ALA A 268 14.52 -8.20 7.99
C ALA A 268 15.75 -7.54 8.62
N ILE A 269 15.88 -7.61 9.95
CA ILE A 269 17.04 -7.10 10.67
C ILE A 269 17.57 -8.16 11.67
N PRO A 270 18.91 -8.28 11.83
CA PRO A 270 19.49 -9.35 12.66
C PRO A 270 19.36 -9.11 14.17
N LYS A 271 19.14 -7.87 14.61
CA LYS A 271 19.06 -7.52 16.05
C LYS A 271 17.75 -6.81 16.37
N PRO A 272 16.70 -7.54 16.71
CA PRO A 272 15.41 -6.94 17.12
C PRO A 272 15.57 -5.95 18.28
N GLY A 273 14.77 -4.88 18.27
CA GLY A 273 14.77 -3.85 19.30
C GLY A 273 15.75 -2.68 19.10
N PHE A 274 16.49 -2.65 18.00
CA PHE A 274 17.35 -1.53 17.65
C PHE A 274 16.97 -0.93 16.30
N SER A 275 16.74 0.38 16.28
CA SER A 275 16.45 1.12 15.06
C SER A 275 17.68 1.39 14.19
N GLY A 276 17.48 1.76 12.92
CA GLY A 276 18.55 2.21 12.03
C GLY A 276 19.45 1.11 11.46
N GLN A 277 19.08 -0.15 11.61
CA GLN A 277 19.80 -1.27 11.02
C GLN A 277 19.57 -1.35 9.51
N LYS A 278 20.54 -1.96 8.82
CA LYS A 278 20.43 -2.23 7.38
C LYS A 278 19.47 -3.40 7.15
N PHE A 279 18.74 -3.32 6.06
CA PHE A 279 17.92 -4.40 5.55
C PHE A 279 18.79 -5.63 5.21
N ASP A 280 18.39 -6.79 5.68
CA ASP A 280 19.03 -8.04 5.34
C ASP A 280 18.38 -8.68 4.11
N MET A 281 19.17 -8.83 3.04
CA MET A 281 18.68 -9.35 1.77
C MET A 281 18.35 -10.84 1.81
N GLU A 282 18.84 -11.58 2.79
CA GLU A 282 18.52 -13.01 2.96
C GLU A 282 17.05 -13.27 3.27
N ILE A 283 16.28 -12.24 3.60
CA ILE A 283 14.82 -12.33 3.77
C ILE A 283 14.06 -12.50 2.43
N LEU A 284 14.65 -12.12 1.30
CA LEU A 284 13.96 -12.15 0.00
C LEU A 284 13.54 -13.57 -0.44
N PRO A 285 14.38 -14.60 -0.33
CA PRO A 285 13.96 -15.99 -0.57
C PRO A 285 12.75 -16.42 0.30
N TRP A 286 12.66 -15.96 1.55
CA TRP A 286 11.54 -16.27 2.44
C TRP A 286 10.22 -15.65 1.94
N ILE A 287 10.30 -14.43 1.40
CA ILE A 287 9.12 -13.79 0.77
C ILE A 287 8.64 -14.62 -0.43
N ASP A 288 9.56 -15.08 -1.28
CA ASP A 288 9.22 -15.91 -2.44
C ASP A 288 8.64 -17.26 -2.02
N GLU A 289 9.20 -17.89 -0.99
CA GLU A 289 8.72 -19.16 -0.45
C GLU A 289 7.31 -19.03 0.14
N LEU A 290 7.06 -18.00 0.97
CA LEU A 290 5.74 -17.73 1.51
C LEU A 290 4.72 -17.38 0.41
N ASN A 291 5.14 -16.69 -0.66
CA ASN A 291 4.27 -16.40 -1.79
C ASN A 291 3.90 -17.65 -2.61
N GLN A 292 4.68 -18.73 -2.52
CA GLN A 292 4.40 -20.02 -3.15
C GLN A 292 3.73 -21.02 -2.19
N HIS A 293 3.61 -20.69 -0.91
CA HIS A 293 3.05 -21.58 0.09
C HIS A 293 1.59 -21.92 -0.20
N LYS A 294 1.19 -23.18 0.04
CA LYS A 294 -0.18 -23.67 -0.21
C LYS A 294 -1.29 -22.87 0.46
N ASN A 295 -1.01 -22.26 1.61
CA ASN A 295 -1.95 -21.45 2.39
C ASN A 295 -1.82 -19.94 2.08
N ARG A 296 -1.09 -19.54 1.02
CA ARG A 296 -0.80 -18.12 0.70
C ARG A 296 -2.04 -17.22 0.65
N GLN A 297 -3.17 -17.77 0.29
CA GLN A 297 -4.43 -17.02 0.18
C GLN A 297 -5.06 -16.66 1.54
N ASN A 298 -4.61 -17.29 2.62
CA ASN A 298 -5.17 -17.10 3.95
C ASN A 298 -4.56 -15.92 4.71
N PHE A 299 -3.36 -15.46 4.33
CA PHE A 299 -2.62 -14.44 5.08
C PHE A 299 -2.06 -13.31 4.21
N GLU A 300 -1.90 -12.14 4.81
CA GLU A 300 -1.14 -11.00 4.28
C GLU A 300 0.27 -11.02 4.89
N ILE A 301 1.28 -10.67 4.08
CA ILE A 301 2.66 -10.54 4.53
C ILE A 301 2.95 -9.06 4.79
N CYS A 302 3.42 -8.76 6.00
CA CYS A 302 4.01 -7.49 6.37
C CYS A 302 5.52 -7.68 6.52
N LEU A 303 6.31 -6.72 6.09
CA LEU A 303 7.76 -6.76 6.25
C LEU A 303 8.24 -5.56 7.02
N ASP A 304 8.99 -5.80 8.08
CA ASP A 304 9.62 -4.79 8.92
C ASP A 304 11.15 -4.92 8.91
N GLY A 305 11.82 -3.82 9.19
CA GLY A 305 13.27 -3.75 9.33
C GLY A 305 14.01 -3.23 8.10
N GLY A 306 14.61 -2.04 8.20
CA GLY A 306 15.49 -1.46 7.20
C GLY A 306 14.86 -1.06 5.88
N VAL A 307 13.52 -1.04 5.77
CA VAL A 307 12.81 -0.73 4.54
C VAL A 307 13.02 0.72 4.11
N ASN A 308 13.44 0.91 2.86
CA ASN A 308 13.69 2.21 2.24
C ASN A 308 13.29 2.18 0.76
N GLN A 309 13.48 3.32 0.07
CA GLN A 309 13.07 3.48 -1.33
C GLN A 309 13.77 2.50 -2.30
N THR A 310 15.00 2.10 -2.04
CA THR A 310 15.76 1.21 -2.93
C THR A 310 15.36 -0.25 -2.76
N ILE A 311 14.93 -0.64 -1.56
CA ILE A 311 14.57 -2.02 -1.21
C ILE A 311 13.11 -2.32 -1.52
N VAL A 312 12.21 -1.37 -1.25
CA VAL A 312 10.76 -1.60 -1.31
C VAL A 312 10.25 -2.16 -2.64
N LYS A 313 10.94 -1.88 -3.74
CA LYS A 313 10.60 -2.38 -5.08
C LYS A 313 10.85 -3.87 -5.26
N TYR A 314 11.68 -4.50 -4.44
CA TYR A 314 11.96 -5.94 -4.46
C TYR A 314 11.04 -6.75 -3.55
N LEU A 315 10.20 -6.08 -2.75
CA LEU A 315 9.38 -6.72 -1.74
C LEU A 315 8.00 -7.10 -2.32
N ASN A 316 7.78 -8.37 -2.59
CA ASN A 316 6.48 -8.89 -3.02
C ASN A 316 5.59 -9.20 -1.79
N VAL A 317 5.23 -8.15 -1.05
CA VAL A 317 4.43 -8.19 0.18
C VAL A 317 3.29 -7.17 0.13
N GLU A 318 2.25 -7.35 0.94
CA GLU A 318 1.09 -6.45 1.00
C GLU A 318 1.39 -5.17 1.76
N SER A 319 2.23 -5.24 2.79
CA SER A 319 2.55 -4.08 3.63
C SER A 319 4.01 -4.08 4.06
N VAL A 320 4.51 -2.89 4.35
CA VAL A 320 5.86 -2.68 4.87
C VAL A 320 5.82 -1.72 6.05
N VAL A 321 6.72 -1.91 6.98
CA VAL A 321 6.97 -1.03 8.12
C VAL A 321 8.29 -0.31 7.90
N SER A 322 8.35 0.97 8.21
CA SER A 322 9.59 1.74 8.13
C SER A 322 9.62 2.78 9.25
N GLY A 323 10.66 2.76 10.04
CA GLY A 323 10.91 3.69 11.15
C GLY A 323 11.89 4.78 10.74
N SER A 324 13.18 4.53 10.87
CA SER A 324 14.26 5.51 10.68
C SER A 324 14.24 6.19 9.32
N PHE A 325 13.99 5.48 8.21
CA PHE A 325 13.91 6.08 6.88
C PHE A 325 12.82 7.17 6.78
N ILE A 326 11.73 7.01 7.53
CA ILE A 326 10.63 7.98 7.57
C ILE A 326 10.92 9.04 8.63
N LEU A 327 11.13 8.63 9.88
CA LEU A 327 11.15 9.54 11.03
C LEU A 327 12.41 10.41 11.10
N SER A 328 13.57 9.93 10.63
CA SER A 328 14.79 10.74 10.58
C SER A 328 14.86 11.68 9.38
N ALA A 329 13.93 11.58 8.43
CA ALA A 329 13.95 12.41 7.24
C ALA A 329 13.51 13.86 7.53
N PRO A 330 14.06 14.86 6.82
CA PRO A 330 13.58 16.25 6.89
C PRO A 330 12.12 16.39 6.49
N ASN A 331 11.63 15.51 5.60
CA ASN A 331 10.23 15.46 5.17
C ASN A 331 9.71 14.01 5.23
N PRO A 332 9.22 13.57 6.40
CA PRO A 332 8.69 12.21 6.59
C PRO A 332 7.53 11.87 5.65
N ILE A 333 6.64 12.82 5.40
CA ILE A 333 5.49 12.64 4.49
C ILE A 333 5.95 12.25 3.08
N LYS A 334 6.99 12.90 2.57
CA LYS A 334 7.58 12.56 1.27
C LYS A 334 8.06 11.10 1.25
N ASN A 335 8.74 10.66 2.32
CA ASN A 335 9.29 9.30 2.39
C ASN A 335 8.18 8.25 2.51
N ILE A 336 7.12 8.49 3.29
CA ILE A 336 5.94 7.61 3.31
C ILE A 336 5.39 7.46 1.89
N MET A 337 5.19 8.57 1.19
CA MET A 337 4.61 8.54 -0.16
C MET A 337 5.54 7.88 -1.19
N LEU A 338 6.85 8.03 -1.05
CA LEU A 338 7.81 7.32 -1.89
C LEU A 338 7.69 5.81 -1.72
N LEU A 339 7.52 5.32 -0.49
CA LEU A 339 7.29 3.90 -0.23
C LEU A 339 5.94 3.43 -0.76
N GLN A 340 4.85 4.17 -0.50
CA GLN A 340 3.51 3.85 -1.00
C GLN A 340 3.44 3.79 -2.53
N THR A 341 4.32 4.49 -3.22
CA THR A 341 4.29 4.69 -4.67
C THR A 341 5.44 4.05 -5.40
N SER A 342 6.21 3.20 -4.73
CA SER A 342 7.39 2.53 -5.30
C SER A 342 7.08 1.58 -6.45
N GLY A 343 5.80 1.36 -6.74
CA GLY A 343 5.36 0.48 -7.81
C GLY A 343 5.29 -0.98 -7.37
N GLU A 344 5.06 -1.83 -8.36
CA GLU A 344 5.01 -3.26 -8.15
C GLU A 344 6.42 -3.86 -8.06
N TYR A 345 6.45 -5.05 -7.48
CA TYR A 345 7.62 -5.89 -7.31
C TYR A 345 8.47 -5.99 -8.60
N GLU A 346 9.73 -5.61 -8.49
CA GLU A 346 10.79 -5.95 -9.45
C GLU A 346 11.50 -7.21 -8.95
N LYS A 347 11.64 -8.23 -9.81
CA LYS A 347 12.37 -9.43 -9.43
C LYS A 347 13.84 -9.06 -9.21
N TYR A 348 14.38 -9.46 -8.03
CA TYR A 348 15.79 -9.24 -7.67
C TYR A 348 16.72 -10.07 -8.55
#